data_770a3c059483cc805788fcc46b07e378
#
_entry.id   770a3c059483cc805788fcc46b07e378
#
_cell.length_a   1.000
_cell.length_b   1.000
_cell.length_c   1.000
_cell.angle_alpha   90.00
_cell.angle_beta   90.00
_cell.angle_gamma   90.00
#
_symmetry.space_group_name_H-M   'P 1'
#
loop_
_entity.id
_entity.type
_entity.pdbx_description
1 polymer ?
#
loop_
_entity_poly.entity_id
_entity_poly.type
_entity_poly.pdbx_seq_one_letter_code
_entity_poly.pdbx_strand_id
1 'polypeptide(L)'
;MCGIVGYVGKRNAQNVLLDGLEKLEYRGYDSAGVALALDGGIRVVKSKGRLAELRKKLELQALAESGCGIGHTRWATHGEPSDVNSHPHSTPRVSIVHNGIIENYGILKERLIAKGYTFESETDTEVLVKLIDSCYEGEPLQAIHEALSMVHGSYALAVLFRDFPDTVFAVKRESPLIVGWGEGENFVASDIPALLKYTRRYSVLEEGDLAVVTREGIRFYNEFAEPVEREVLTADWDMEAAEKGGYPHFMLKEINEQPAAITATVSPRVENGLPDLRIPELSDEKLRGIGTIHLVACGTAMHAGMVGKSAIEALARVPAEVDIASEFRYRDPILNKNDLVIIISQSGETSDTLAALKLAKSRGVPVLAIVNVVGSSIARAADYVLYTYAGPEIAVASTKAYMVQMCVLYLFALRLAYARGAQTEAETRRLTAELLRASEVIKPRLADCEQIKYLASRFVNTQSCFFIGRGFDYSLSLEGSLKLKEISYVHSDAYAAGELKHGTISLITDGVPVIALATQKKVYEKTISNAKETKSRGAKVLLFTTKDAVVPDGVADYVVRLDDYDDLLMPLQLIVPLQLFAYYMAVLRGCDVDKPRNLAKSVTVE
;
A
#
# COMPACT_ATOMS: atom_id res chain seq x y z
N MET A 1 8.73 4.20 -2.22
CA MET A 1 8.76 5.02 -1.00
C MET A 1 10.00 4.72 -0.19
N CYS A 2 10.51 5.72 0.54
CA CYS A 2 11.73 5.62 1.30
C CYS A 2 11.48 5.21 2.76
N GLY A 3 12.50 4.65 3.44
CA GLY A 3 12.47 4.36 4.87
C GLY A 3 13.36 5.32 5.65
N ILE A 4 12.83 5.93 6.71
CA ILE A 4 13.59 6.76 7.66
C ILE A 4 13.72 6.01 8.98
N VAL A 5 14.91 6.04 9.57
CA VAL A 5 15.18 5.62 10.95
C VAL A 5 16.10 6.66 11.59
N GLY A 6 15.75 7.12 12.79
CA GLY A 6 16.60 7.94 13.66
C GLY A 6 16.72 7.28 15.02
N TYR A 7 17.84 7.48 15.69
CA TYR A 7 18.12 6.90 16.99
C TYR A 7 18.94 7.84 17.84
N VAL A 8 18.60 7.91 19.12
CA VAL A 8 19.42 8.52 20.15
C VAL A 8 19.32 7.71 21.44
N GLY A 9 20.46 7.30 22.00
CA GLY A 9 20.49 6.45 23.20
C GLY A 9 21.85 5.89 23.53
N LYS A 10 21.84 4.80 24.31
CA LYS A 10 23.04 4.15 24.86
C LYS A 10 23.65 3.05 23.97
N ARG A 11 22.92 2.61 22.94
CA ARG A 11 23.39 1.56 22.02
C ARG A 11 24.20 2.16 20.90
N ASN A 12 24.96 1.35 20.18
CA ASN A 12 25.59 1.79 18.94
C ASN A 12 24.50 2.10 17.90
N ALA A 13 24.38 3.38 17.53
CA ALA A 13 23.38 3.88 16.59
C ALA A 13 23.45 3.19 15.23
N GLN A 14 24.66 2.86 14.73
CA GLN A 14 24.84 2.16 13.47
C GLN A 14 24.02 0.86 13.42
N ASN A 15 24.09 0.07 14.48
CA ASN A 15 23.39 -1.22 14.53
C ASN A 15 21.88 -1.03 14.60
N VAL A 16 21.41 -0.08 15.41
CA VAL A 16 19.97 0.23 15.54
C VAL A 16 19.41 0.75 14.23
N LEU A 17 20.13 1.64 13.54
CA LEU A 17 19.71 2.15 12.24
C LEU A 17 19.64 1.04 11.18
N LEU A 18 20.65 0.17 11.10
CA LEU A 18 20.66 -0.93 10.13
C LEU A 18 19.54 -1.93 10.39
N ASP A 19 19.25 -2.26 11.64
CA ASP A 19 18.14 -3.15 12.00
C ASP A 19 16.78 -2.55 11.60
N GLY A 20 16.57 -1.27 11.89
CA GLY A 20 15.34 -0.57 11.51
C GLY A 20 15.19 -0.42 10.00
N LEU A 21 16.27 -0.04 9.29
CA LEU A 21 16.27 0.06 7.83
C LEU A 21 16.01 -1.28 7.14
N GLU A 22 16.49 -2.39 7.70
CA GLU A 22 16.19 -3.74 7.18
C GLU A 22 14.69 -4.04 7.19
N LYS A 23 14.00 -3.62 8.24
CA LYS A 23 12.54 -3.74 8.35
C LYS A 23 11.78 -2.79 7.43
N LEU A 24 12.43 -1.72 6.92
CA LEU A 24 11.86 -0.76 5.99
C LEU A 24 12.32 -0.95 4.52
N GLU A 25 13.18 -1.94 4.23
CA GLU A 25 13.71 -2.15 2.88
C GLU A 25 12.62 -2.45 1.84
N TYR A 26 11.46 -2.95 2.26
CA TYR A 26 10.29 -3.11 1.38
C TYR A 26 9.71 -1.78 0.87
N ARG A 27 10.06 -0.66 1.51
CA ARG A 27 9.66 0.69 1.10
C ARG A 27 10.60 1.31 0.07
N GLY A 28 11.91 0.99 0.11
CA GLY A 28 12.90 1.51 -0.82
C GLY A 28 14.19 0.69 -0.74
N TYR A 29 14.79 0.40 -1.88
CA TYR A 29 15.96 -0.48 -1.99
C TYR A 29 16.94 -0.08 -3.11
N ASP A 30 16.78 1.11 -3.68
CA ASP A 30 17.63 1.62 -4.77
C ASP A 30 18.99 2.10 -4.26
N SER A 31 19.00 2.62 -3.04
CA SER A 31 20.19 3.02 -2.32
C SER A 31 19.90 3.16 -0.83
N ALA A 32 20.94 3.16 -0.01
CA ALA A 32 20.84 3.33 1.43
C ALA A 32 22.00 4.16 1.97
N GLY A 33 21.82 4.75 3.17
CA GLY A 33 22.89 5.43 3.86
C GLY A 33 22.55 5.80 5.28
N VAL A 34 23.59 6.14 6.05
CA VAL A 34 23.51 6.56 7.45
C VAL A 34 24.37 7.79 7.68
N ALA A 35 23.94 8.64 8.63
CA ALA A 35 24.74 9.69 9.21
C ALA A 35 24.83 9.45 10.73
N LEU A 36 26.03 9.48 11.28
CA LEU A 36 26.32 9.25 12.68
C LEU A 36 26.95 10.50 13.28
N ALA A 37 26.46 10.93 14.44
CA ALA A 37 27.10 11.99 15.21
C ALA A 37 28.31 11.41 15.95
N LEU A 38 29.51 11.90 15.64
CA LEU A 38 30.77 11.47 16.23
C LEU A 38 31.52 12.67 16.83
N ASP A 39 32.48 12.40 17.70
CA ASP A 39 33.39 13.45 18.19
C ASP A 39 34.05 14.17 17.01
N GLY A 40 33.76 15.46 16.88
CA GLY A 40 34.31 16.30 15.80
C GLY A 40 33.43 16.48 14.57
N GLY A 41 32.22 15.89 14.50
CA GLY A 41 31.30 16.14 13.40
C GLY A 41 30.34 15.04 13.05
N ILE A 42 29.70 15.13 11.88
CA ILE A 42 28.76 14.13 11.37
C ILE A 42 29.46 13.30 10.30
N ARG A 43 29.47 11.98 10.47
CA ARG A 43 30.01 11.03 9.48
C ARG A 43 28.91 10.42 8.66
N VAL A 44 29.00 10.55 7.34
CA VAL A 44 28.03 10.01 6.38
C VAL A 44 28.63 8.85 5.59
N VAL A 45 27.88 7.76 5.47
CA VAL A 45 28.22 6.61 4.62
C VAL A 45 27.00 6.27 3.77
N LYS A 46 27.18 6.22 2.45
CA LYS A 46 26.12 5.98 1.46
C LYS A 46 26.50 4.89 0.49
N SER A 47 25.50 4.16 -0.02
CA SER A 47 25.71 3.13 -1.03
C SER A 47 24.53 3.03 -1.98
N LYS A 48 24.80 3.00 -3.28
CA LYS A 48 23.87 2.51 -4.29
C LYS A 48 23.58 1.04 -4.04
N GLY A 49 22.36 0.60 -4.30
CA GLY A 49 21.92 -0.78 -4.15
C GLY A 49 21.27 -1.06 -2.80
N ARG A 50 21.03 -2.33 -2.52
CA ARG A 50 20.35 -2.80 -1.30
C ARG A 50 21.16 -2.52 -0.02
N LEU A 51 20.48 -2.58 1.12
CA LEU A 51 21.07 -2.35 2.43
C LEU A 51 22.33 -3.22 2.71
N ALA A 52 22.40 -4.41 2.13
CA ALA A 52 23.56 -5.29 2.22
C ALA A 52 24.86 -4.63 1.71
N GLU A 53 24.78 -3.79 0.67
CA GLU A 53 25.95 -3.07 0.15
C GLU A 53 26.41 -1.97 1.10
N LEU A 54 25.46 -1.29 1.76
CA LEU A 54 25.79 -0.33 2.81
C LEU A 54 26.47 -1.02 4.02
N ARG A 55 25.96 -2.19 4.46
CA ARG A 55 26.58 -2.99 5.54
C ARG A 55 28.05 -3.29 5.24
N LYS A 56 28.36 -3.79 4.04
CA LYS A 56 29.74 -4.06 3.61
C LYS A 56 30.64 -2.81 3.69
N LYS A 57 30.14 -1.63 3.23
CA LYS A 57 30.88 -0.38 3.30
C LYS A 57 31.17 0.05 4.75
N LEU A 58 30.19 -0.10 5.64
CA LEU A 58 30.34 0.25 7.06
C LEU A 58 31.32 -0.69 7.78
N GLU A 59 31.29 -1.97 7.50
CA GLU A 59 32.26 -2.95 8.03
C GLU A 59 33.70 -2.60 7.62
N LEU A 60 33.92 -2.19 6.36
CA LEU A 60 35.23 -1.79 5.86
C LEU A 60 35.75 -0.48 6.47
N GLN A 61 34.85 0.44 6.84
CA GLN A 61 35.23 1.74 7.39
C GLN A 61 35.48 1.73 8.90
N ALA A 62 34.99 0.68 9.62
CA ALA A 62 35.16 0.49 11.06
C ALA A 62 34.99 1.80 11.88
N LEU A 63 33.82 2.44 11.73
CA LEU A 63 33.53 3.72 12.40
C LEU A 63 33.51 3.56 13.91
N ALA A 64 33.86 4.65 14.62
CA ALA A 64 33.70 4.72 16.07
C ALA A 64 32.22 4.56 16.47
N GLU A 65 31.97 4.06 17.67
CA GLU A 65 30.62 3.93 18.20
C GLU A 65 29.99 5.30 18.41
N SER A 66 28.73 5.42 18.04
CA SER A 66 27.90 6.61 18.21
C SER A 66 26.59 6.25 18.91
N GLY A 67 26.15 7.11 19.82
CA GLY A 67 24.84 7.02 20.45
C GLY A 67 23.72 7.73 19.67
N CYS A 68 24.04 8.45 18.58
CA CYS A 68 23.07 9.24 17.84
C CYS A 68 23.29 9.14 16.32
N GLY A 69 22.21 8.99 15.56
CA GLY A 69 22.30 8.92 14.10
C GLY A 69 20.96 8.86 13.40
N ILE A 70 21.02 9.05 12.08
CA ILE A 70 19.89 8.93 11.17
C ILE A 70 20.25 8.03 9.99
N GLY A 71 19.28 7.34 9.44
CA GLY A 71 19.48 6.43 8.32
C GLY A 71 18.30 6.42 7.38
N HIS A 72 18.56 5.98 6.14
CA HIS A 72 17.60 6.03 5.06
C HIS A 72 17.75 4.87 4.09
N THR A 73 16.62 4.35 3.60
CA THR A 73 16.55 3.53 2.38
C THR A 73 15.74 4.27 1.34
N ARG A 74 16.34 4.45 0.15
CA ARG A 74 15.80 5.33 -0.89
C ARG A 74 15.02 4.55 -1.95
N TRP A 75 13.91 5.14 -2.35
CA TRP A 75 13.22 4.93 -3.61
C TRP A 75 13.41 6.20 -4.44
N ALA A 76 14.10 6.10 -5.56
CA ALA A 76 14.47 7.27 -6.36
C ALA A 76 13.26 7.96 -7.00
N THR A 77 13.05 9.22 -6.70
CA THR A 77 12.09 10.13 -7.36
C THR A 77 12.80 11.18 -8.19
N HIS A 78 13.85 11.80 -7.64
CA HIS A 78 14.69 12.82 -8.28
C HIS A 78 16.15 12.36 -8.33
N GLY A 79 16.74 12.31 -9.52
CA GLY A 79 18.09 11.80 -9.76
C GLY A 79 18.20 10.28 -9.71
N GLU A 80 18.99 9.70 -10.61
CA GLU A 80 19.20 8.25 -10.71
C GLU A 80 19.82 7.65 -9.43
N PRO A 81 19.62 6.35 -9.16
CA PRO A 81 20.29 5.67 -8.04
C PRO A 81 21.81 5.74 -8.17
N SER A 82 22.45 6.46 -7.25
CA SER A 82 23.90 6.62 -7.16
C SER A 82 24.30 6.91 -5.72
N ASP A 83 25.59 6.78 -5.39
CA ASP A 83 26.08 7.15 -4.06
C ASP A 83 25.87 8.65 -3.77
N VAL A 84 26.01 9.51 -4.77
CA VAL A 84 25.83 10.96 -4.64
C VAL A 84 24.39 11.32 -4.35
N ASN A 85 23.44 10.74 -5.08
CA ASN A 85 22.01 10.99 -4.95
C ASN A 85 21.36 10.23 -3.77
N SER A 86 22.11 9.37 -3.06
CA SER A 86 21.63 8.66 -1.87
C SER A 86 21.54 9.60 -0.67
N HIS A 87 20.60 9.32 0.23
CA HIS A 87 20.53 9.98 1.54
C HIS A 87 21.44 9.28 2.56
N PRO A 88 21.89 9.99 3.61
CA PRO A 88 21.65 11.40 3.96
C PRO A 88 22.36 12.40 3.03
N HIS A 89 21.76 13.62 2.88
CA HIS A 89 22.44 14.78 2.34
C HIS A 89 22.96 15.65 3.48
N SER A 90 24.14 16.26 3.31
CA SER A 90 24.81 16.94 4.41
C SER A 90 25.57 18.19 3.97
N THR A 91 25.65 19.13 4.90
CA THR A 91 26.67 20.21 4.94
C THR A 91 27.65 19.92 6.09
N PRO A 92 28.67 20.71 6.31
CA PRO A 92 29.55 20.57 7.48
C PRO A 92 28.82 20.70 8.84
N ARG A 93 27.63 21.31 8.89
CA ARG A 93 26.89 21.61 10.11
C ARG A 93 25.61 20.79 10.29
N VAL A 94 24.97 20.37 9.18
CA VAL A 94 23.64 19.75 9.17
C VAL A 94 23.64 18.52 8.29
N SER A 95 22.95 17.45 8.71
CA SER A 95 22.66 16.27 7.90
C SER A 95 21.20 15.90 7.97
N ILE A 96 20.58 15.58 6.83
CA ILE A 96 19.17 15.20 6.78
C ILE A 96 18.91 13.93 5.98
N VAL A 97 17.86 13.22 6.37
CA VAL A 97 17.16 12.24 5.55
C VAL A 97 15.73 12.72 5.29
N HIS A 98 15.19 12.44 4.11
CA HIS A 98 13.94 13.01 3.64
C HIS A 98 13.10 11.97 2.89
N ASN A 99 11.84 11.88 3.25
CA ASN A 99 10.77 11.24 2.49
C ASN A 99 9.80 12.32 2.04
N GLY A 100 9.54 12.44 0.75
CA GLY A 100 8.66 13.46 0.20
C GLY A 100 9.21 14.07 -1.09
N ILE A 101 8.62 15.17 -1.52
CA ILE A 101 9.02 15.95 -2.68
C ILE A 101 8.93 17.44 -2.35
N ILE A 102 10.02 18.17 -2.59
CA ILE A 102 10.06 19.63 -2.47
C ILE A 102 9.75 20.23 -3.85
N GLU A 103 8.51 20.59 -4.09
CA GLU A 103 8.02 21.04 -5.40
C GLU A 103 8.71 22.29 -5.93
N ASN A 104 9.03 23.24 -5.04
CA ASN A 104 9.67 24.49 -5.41
C ASN A 104 11.20 24.44 -5.29
N TYR A 105 11.82 23.25 -5.26
CA TYR A 105 13.26 23.09 -5.07
C TYR A 105 14.10 23.84 -6.11
N GLY A 106 13.64 23.96 -7.35
CA GLY A 106 14.33 24.68 -8.41
C GLY A 106 14.56 26.16 -8.07
N ILE A 107 13.50 26.84 -7.61
CA ILE A 107 13.56 28.25 -7.19
C ILE A 107 14.46 28.42 -5.97
N LEU A 108 14.36 27.51 -5.00
CA LEU A 108 15.19 27.53 -3.79
C LEU A 108 16.66 27.29 -4.12
N LYS A 109 16.97 26.40 -5.07
CA LYS A 109 18.32 26.10 -5.56
C LYS A 109 18.97 27.35 -6.17
N GLU A 110 18.26 28.06 -7.04
CA GLU A 110 18.77 29.31 -7.64
C GLU A 110 19.11 30.37 -6.58
N ARG A 111 18.25 30.52 -5.56
CA ARG A 111 18.51 31.45 -4.43
C ARG A 111 19.75 31.06 -3.62
N LEU A 112 19.94 29.76 -3.39
CA LEU A 112 21.10 29.26 -2.66
C LEU A 112 22.40 29.39 -3.47
N ILE A 113 22.35 29.17 -4.78
CA ILE A 113 23.50 29.43 -5.68
C ILE A 113 23.89 30.90 -5.62
N ALA A 114 22.93 31.83 -5.62
CA ALA A 114 23.19 33.24 -5.48
C ALA A 114 23.83 33.61 -4.11
N LYS A 115 23.62 32.78 -3.06
CA LYS A 115 24.28 32.87 -1.75
C LYS A 115 25.66 32.17 -1.70
N GLY A 116 26.11 31.54 -2.79
CA GLY A 116 27.41 30.87 -2.88
C GLY A 116 27.41 29.37 -2.58
N TYR A 117 26.24 28.74 -2.44
CA TYR A 117 26.13 27.27 -2.28
C TYR A 117 26.39 26.58 -3.61
N THR A 118 27.14 25.48 -3.58
CA THR A 118 27.35 24.57 -4.72
C THR A 118 26.53 23.30 -4.53
N PHE A 119 26.18 22.58 -5.59
CA PHE A 119 25.37 21.36 -5.56
C PHE A 119 26.08 20.22 -6.29
N GLU A 120 26.04 19.02 -5.69
CA GLU A 120 26.68 17.83 -6.22
C GLU A 120 25.66 16.81 -6.72
N SER A 121 24.47 16.78 -6.10
CA SER A 121 23.41 15.84 -6.45
C SER A 121 22.29 16.49 -7.28
N GLU A 122 21.46 15.63 -7.83
CA GLU A 122 20.26 16.01 -8.60
C GLU A 122 19.00 16.02 -7.72
N THR A 123 19.15 15.83 -6.38
CA THR A 123 18.02 15.68 -5.47
C THR A 123 17.51 17.02 -4.93
N ASP A 124 16.22 17.10 -4.72
CA ASP A 124 15.54 18.17 -4.00
C ASP A 124 16.00 18.25 -2.53
N THR A 125 16.38 17.10 -1.94
CA THR A 125 16.83 16.98 -0.57
C THR A 125 18.16 17.70 -0.32
N GLU A 126 19.08 17.74 -1.29
CA GLU A 126 20.30 18.53 -1.16
C GLU A 126 19.98 20.03 -1.08
N VAL A 127 18.96 20.48 -1.80
CA VAL A 127 18.47 21.85 -1.70
C VAL A 127 17.95 22.14 -0.30
N LEU A 128 17.17 21.19 0.26
CA LEU A 128 16.58 21.34 1.59
C LEU A 128 17.63 21.39 2.70
N VAL A 129 18.65 20.52 2.69
CA VAL A 129 19.71 20.57 3.72
C VAL A 129 20.49 21.87 3.67
N LYS A 130 20.78 22.39 2.47
CA LYS A 130 21.48 23.67 2.30
C LYS A 130 20.60 24.86 2.68
N LEU A 131 19.29 24.75 2.48
CA LEU A 131 18.35 25.76 2.96
C LEU A 131 18.34 25.83 4.49
N ILE A 132 18.21 24.67 5.18
CA ILE A 132 18.28 24.60 6.65
C ILE A 132 19.64 25.15 7.15
N ASP A 133 20.74 24.74 6.52
CA ASP A 133 22.08 25.25 6.87
C ASP A 133 22.17 26.76 6.67
N SER A 134 21.55 27.33 5.64
CA SER A 134 21.57 28.79 5.39
C SER A 134 20.79 29.62 6.42
N CYS A 135 19.84 28.99 7.12
CA CYS A 135 19.07 29.60 8.21
C CYS A 135 19.65 29.31 9.60
N TYR A 136 20.70 28.45 9.69
CA TYR A 136 21.22 27.99 10.98
C TYR A 136 22.22 28.98 11.58
N GLU A 137 21.83 29.65 12.68
CA GLU A 137 22.61 30.58 13.47
C GLU A 137 22.85 30.09 14.92
N GLY A 138 22.81 28.75 15.15
CA GLY A 138 23.01 28.14 16.47
C GLY A 138 21.74 27.64 17.13
N GLU A 139 20.56 27.98 16.60
CA GLU A 139 19.24 27.56 17.11
C GLU A 139 18.56 26.61 16.12
N PRO A 140 18.63 25.27 16.31
CA PRO A 140 18.11 24.28 15.37
C PRO A 140 16.60 24.41 15.07
N LEU A 141 15.78 24.62 16.10
CA LEU A 141 14.32 24.74 15.95
C LEU A 141 13.95 25.92 15.05
N GLN A 142 14.58 27.08 15.27
CA GLN A 142 14.34 28.26 14.48
C GLN A 142 14.80 28.07 13.03
N ALA A 143 15.99 27.48 12.82
CA ALA A 143 16.52 27.21 11.48
C ALA A 143 15.63 26.28 10.67
N ILE A 144 15.11 25.19 11.28
CA ILE A 144 14.19 24.27 10.64
C ILE A 144 12.88 24.98 10.30
N HIS A 145 12.30 25.70 11.25
CA HIS A 145 11.04 26.41 11.06
C HIS A 145 11.13 27.45 9.93
N GLU A 146 12.19 28.28 9.94
CA GLU A 146 12.42 29.30 8.91
C GLU A 146 12.59 28.65 7.52
N ALA A 147 13.42 27.61 7.41
CA ALA A 147 13.62 26.90 6.16
C ALA A 147 12.32 26.32 5.62
N LEU A 148 11.55 25.64 6.47
CA LEU A 148 10.31 24.96 6.07
C LEU A 148 9.17 25.94 5.74
N SER A 149 9.18 27.16 6.25
CA SER A 149 8.24 28.21 5.84
C SER A 149 8.38 28.62 4.36
N MET A 150 9.54 28.36 3.76
CA MET A 150 9.82 28.65 2.36
C MET A 150 9.57 27.44 1.43
N VAL A 151 9.27 26.27 1.99
CA VAL A 151 9.13 25.00 1.26
C VAL A 151 7.69 24.74 0.88
N HIS A 152 7.47 24.36 -0.39
CA HIS A 152 6.21 23.81 -0.89
C HIS A 152 6.39 22.32 -1.18
N GLY A 153 5.37 21.52 -0.83
CA GLY A 153 5.38 20.07 -1.04
C GLY A 153 5.32 19.27 0.25
N SER A 154 5.52 17.95 0.13
CA SER A 154 5.44 16.99 1.23
C SER A 154 6.81 16.63 1.78
N TYR A 155 6.92 16.44 3.10
CA TYR A 155 8.16 15.98 3.72
C TYR A 155 7.93 15.23 5.04
N ALA A 156 8.77 14.24 5.27
CA ALA A 156 9.12 13.70 6.58
C ALA A 156 10.66 13.75 6.70
N LEU A 157 11.15 14.40 7.72
CA LEU A 157 12.57 14.66 7.90
C LEU A 157 13.08 14.08 9.22
N ALA A 158 14.29 13.53 9.20
CA ALA A 158 15.11 13.42 10.40
C ALA A 158 16.41 14.23 10.16
N VAL A 159 16.75 15.09 11.12
CA VAL A 159 17.80 16.09 11.00
C VAL A 159 18.79 15.94 12.15
N LEU A 160 20.09 15.97 11.83
CA LEU A 160 21.18 16.07 12.79
C LEU A 160 21.88 17.43 12.62
N PHE A 161 22.21 18.06 13.74
CA PHE A 161 23.09 19.20 13.79
C PHE A 161 24.40 18.81 14.47
N ARG A 162 25.53 19.22 13.90
CA ARG A 162 26.87 18.95 14.47
C ARG A 162 26.99 19.40 15.91
N ASP A 163 26.41 20.56 16.22
CA ASP A 163 26.54 21.21 17.52
C ASP A 163 25.58 20.64 18.57
N PHE A 164 24.70 19.67 18.15
CA PHE A 164 23.75 18.95 19.01
C PHE A 164 23.88 17.43 18.80
N PRO A 165 25.02 16.81 19.15
CA PRO A 165 25.36 15.43 18.79
C PRO A 165 24.45 14.38 19.44
N ASP A 166 23.72 14.73 20.50
CA ASP A 166 22.80 13.83 21.25
C ASP A 166 21.32 14.14 20.96
N THR A 167 21.02 14.72 19.80
CA THR A 167 19.66 15.13 19.45
C THR A 167 19.33 14.81 18.00
N VAL A 168 18.18 14.19 17.78
CA VAL A 168 17.55 14.04 16.46
C VAL A 168 16.31 14.94 16.40
N PHE A 169 16.22 15.77 15.37
CA PHE A 169 15.02 16.56 15.11
C PHE A 169 14.19 15.85 14.04
N ALA A 170 12.89 15.70 14.28
CA ALA A 170 11.98 15.05 13.35
C ALA A 170 10.83 15.98 12.99
N VAL A 171 10.54 16.13 11.70
CA VAL A 171 9.52 17.07 11.21
C VAL A 171 8.66 16.39 10.15
N LYS A 172 7.37 16.73 10.13
CA LYS A 172 6.43 16.11 9.21
C LYS A 172 5.50 17.14 8.55
N ARG A 173 5.29 16.96 7.23
CA ARG A 173 4.16 17.48 6.46
C ARG A 173 3.74 16.43 5.43
N GLU A 174 2.51 15.91 5.51
CA GLU A 174 1.90 14.88 4.64
C GLU A 174 2.56 13.50 4.72
N SER A 175 3.89 13.38 4.54
CA SER A 175 4.60 12.09 4.63
C SER A 175 4.60 11.52 6.05
N PRO A 176 4.40 10.19 6.24
CA PRO A 176 4.28 9.59 7.58
C PRO A 176 5.60 9.61 8.36
N LEU A 177 5.52 10.00 9.64
CA LEU A 177 6.63 9.94 10.59
C LEU A 177 6.11 9.71 12.01
N ILE A 178 6.80 8.85 12.75
CA ILE A 178 6.51 8.51 14.14
C ILE A 178 7.77 8.64 14.98
N VAL A 179 7.59 8.78 16.29
CA VAL A 179 8.67 8.68 17.28
C VAL A 179 8.41 7.52 18.22
N GLY A 180 9.45 6.78 18.59
CA GLY A 180 9.38 5.64 19.49
C GLY A 180 9.94 5.99 20.87
N TRP A 181 9.24 5.56 21.94
CA TRP A 181 9.60 5.80 23.32
C TRP A 181 10.30 4.56 23.92
N GLY A 182 11.57 4.68 24.26
CA GLY A 182 12.35 3.65 24.94
C GLY A 182 12.77 4.03 26.36
N GLU A 183 13.57 3.19 27.01
CA GLU A 183 14.14 3.43 28.35
C GLU A 183 15.59 3.93 28.22
N GLY A 184 15.79 5.25 28.35
CA GLY A 184 17.08 5.90 28.14
C GLY A 184 17.55 5.83 26.69
N GLU A 185 16.63 5.74 25.78
CA GLU A 185 16.82 5.78 24.32
C GLU A 185 15.48 6.09 23.63
N ASN A 186 15.52 6.81 22.51
CA ASN A 186 14.35 7.16 21.73
C ASN A 186 14.64 7.06 20.24
N PHE A 187 13.57 6.97 19.44
CA PHE A 187 13.64 6.61 18.04
C PHE A 187 12.81 7.55 17.17
N VAL A 188 13.19 7.64 15.92
CA VAL A 188 12.35 8.21 14.83
C VAL A 188 12.21 7.15 13.76
N ALA A 189 11.02 6.99 13.17
CA ALA A 189 10.83 6.08 12.06
C ALA A 189 9.70 6.53 11.14
N SER A 190 9.79 6.16 9.87
CA SER A 190 8.69 6.37 8.92
C SER A 190 7.61 5.30 9.01
N ASP A 191 7.84 4.19 9.75
CA ASP A 191 6.85 3.14 9.99
C ASP A 191 7.17 2.32 11.25
N ILE A 192 6.13 1.78 11.87
CA ILE A 192 6.17 1.00 13.12
C ILE A 192 7.12 -0.21 13.08
N PRO A 193 7.19 -1.03 12.00
CA PRO A 193 8.07 -2.20 11.96
C PRO A 193 9.54 -1.93 12.28
N ALA A 194 10.01 -0.72 11.99
CA ALA A 194 11.40 -0.32 12.30
C ALA A 194 11.70 -0.28 13.81
N LEU A 195 10.67 -0.08 14.62
CA LEU A 195 10.78 0.14 16.07
C LEU A 195 10.56 -1.13 16.90
N LEU A 196 9.80 -2.11 16.40
CA LEU A 196 9.25 -3.25 17.18
C LEU A 196 10.29 -4.10 17.91
N LYS A 197 11.53 -4.14 17.41
CA LYS A 197 12.64 -4.83 18.07
C LYS A 197 13.05 -4.16 19.40
N TYR A 198 12.81 -2.84 19.52
CA TYR A 198 13.31 -1.99 20.60
C TYR A 198 12.20 -1.45 21.49
N THR A 199 11.09 -1.03 20.90
CA THR A 199 9.93 -0.50 21.62
C THR A 199 8.63 -0.75 20.88
N ARG A 200 7.54 -0.90 21.64
CA ARG A 200 6.16 -0.93 21.11
C ARG A 200 5.42 0.39 21.37
N ARG A 201 6.02 1.29 22.15
CA ARG A 201 5.43 2.59 22.50
C ARG A 201 5.86 3.63 21.47
N TYR A 202 4.89 4.29 20.87
CA TYR A 202 5.17 5.31 19.84
C TYR A 202 4.14 6.44 19.91
N SER A 203 4.51 7.61 19.36
CA SER A 203 3.60 8.71 19.08
C SER A 203 3.67 9.05 17.60
N VAL A 204 2.53 9.42 17.02
CA VAL A 204 2.44 9.86 15.63
C VAL A 204 2.62 11.38 15.60
N LEU A 205 3.47 11.88 14.70
CA LEU A 205 3.55 13.30 14.43
C LEU A 205 2.30 13.73 13.63
N GLU A 206 1.73 14.87 13.99
CA GLU A 206 0.67 15.52 13.22
C GLU A 206 1.23 16.46 12.15
N GLU A 207 0.34 17.05 11.34
CA GLU A 207 0.76 17.98 10.28
C GLU A 207 1.44 19.22 10.87
N GLY A 208 2.65 19.52 10.40
CA GLY A 208 3.44 20.63 10.87
C GLY A 208 4.21 20.38 12.17
N ASP A 209 4.06 19.20 12.78
CA ASP A 209 4.79 18.87 14.01
C ASP A 209 6.31 18.82 13.82
N LEU A 210 7.02 19.34 14.84
CA LEU A 210 8.44 19.15 15.02
C LEU A 210 8.68 18.46 16.37
N ALA A 211 9.38 17.32 16.36
CA ALA A 211 9.80 16.61 17.56
C ALA A 211 11.30 16.78 17.80
N VAL A 212 11.68 17.13 19.03
CA VAL A 212 13.05 17.12 19.53
C VAL A 212 13.25 15.83 20.31
N VAL A 213 14.01 14.92 19.75
CA VAL A 213 14.23 13.57 20.28
C VAL A 213 15.61 13.51 20.90
N THR A 214 15.66 13.33 22.23
CA THR A 214 16.86 13.16 23.02
C THR A 214 16.85 11.83 23.73
N ARG A 215 17.93 11.47 24.39
CA ARG A 215 18.02 10.25 25.18
C ARG A 215 17.05 10.26 26.37
N GLU A 216 16.82 11.44 26.95
CA GLU A 216 16.00 11.63 28.16
C GLU A 216 14.51 11.70 27.86
N GLY A 217 14.12 12.06 26.62
CA GLY A 217 12.72 12.19 26.24
C GLY A 217 12.49 12.83 24.89
N ILE A 218 11.21 13.04 24.58
CA ILE A 218 10.73 13.61 23.32
C ILE A 218 9.86 14.81 23.65
N ARG A 219 10.11 15.94 23.00
CA ARG A 219 9.28 17.14 23.09
C ARG A 219 8.73 17.48 21.71
N PHE A 220 7.45 17.85 21.65
CA PHE A 220 6.78 18.20 20.41
C PHE A 220 6.45 19.69 20.38
N TYR A 221 6.50 20.24 19.18
CA TYR A 221 6.14 21.61 18.84
C TYR A 221 5.24 21.58 17.60
N ASN A 222 4.23 22.44 17.57
CA ASN A 222 3.38 22.59 16.38
C ASN A 222 4.04 23.50 15.32
N GLU A 223 3.33 23.75 14.22
CA GLU A 223 3.79 24.61 13.12
C GLU A 223 4.08 26.08 13.55
N PHE A 224 3.59 26.51 14.71
CA PHE A 224 3.85 27.83 15.29
C PHE A 224 4.98 27.82 16.32
N ALA A 225 5.75 26.72 16.40
CA ALA A 225 6.78 26.48 17.40
C ALA A 225 6.30 26.52 18.87
N GLU A 226 5.00 26.26 19.11
CA GLU A 226 4.42 26.14 20.44
C GLU A 226 4.54 24.70 20.95
N PRO A 227 4.88 24.47 22.23
CA PRO A 227 4.90 23.13 22.81
C PRO A 227 3.52 22.47 22.77
N VAL A 228 3.47 21.21 22.33
CA VAL A 228 2.24 20.41 22.29
C VAL A 228 2.50 19.02 22.86
N GLU A 229 1.45 18.35 23.31
CA GLU A 229 1.50 16.97 23.74
C GLU A 229 0.98 16.03 22.63
N ARG A 230 1.52 14.82 22.54
CA ARG A 230 1.07 13.77 21.63
C ARG A 230 0.81 12.49 22.38
N GLU A 231 -0.28 11.82 22.03
CA GLU A 231 -0.66 10.54 22.62
C GLU A 231 0.41 9.49 22.42
N VAL A 232 0.68 8.71 23.47
CA VAL A 232 1.56 7.54 23.40
C VAL A 232 0.72 6.30 23.13
N LEU A 233 0.86 5.75 21.95
CA LEU A 233 0.19 4.54 21.49
C LEU A 233 1.07 3.31 21.75
N THR A 234 0.43 2.12 21.78
CA THR A 234 1.13 0.84 21.86
C THR A 234 0.82 0.01 20.62
N ALA A 235 1.85 -0.48 19.95
CA ALA A 235 1.71 -1.34 18.79
C ALA A 235 1.32 -2.75 19.22
N ASP A 236 0.16 -3.24 18.77
CA ASP A 236 -0.37 -4.58 19.01
C ASP A 236 0.16 -5.63 18.02
N TRP A 237 1.19 -5.31 17.26
CA TRP A 237 1.72 -6.19 16.24
C TRP A 237 2.58 -7.31 16.85
N ASP A 238 2.31 -8.55 16.41
CA ASP A 238 3.14 -9.70 16.74
C ASP A 238 4.38 -9.73 15.84
N MET A 239 5.58 -9.84 16.44
CA MET A 239 6.83 -9.97 15.68
C MET A 239 6.85 -11.23 14.80
N GLU A 240 6.23 -12.34 15.26
CA GLU A 240 6.13 -13.59 14.49
C GLU A 240 5.30 -13.41 13.20
N ALA A 241 4.29 -12.51 13.21
CA ALA A 241 3.50 -12.20 12.03
C ALA A 241 4.31 -11.50 10.92
N ALA A 242 5.41 -10.83 11.27
CA ALA A 242 6.33 -10.18 10.34
C ALA A 242 7.45 -11.11 9.84
N GLU A 243 7.40 -12.41 10.14
CA GLU A 243 8.35 -13.42 9.67
C GLU A 243 7.73 -14.30 8.58
N LYS A 244 8.57 -14.97 7.78
CA LYS A 244 8.08 -15.83 6.67
C LYS A 244 7.40 -17.12 7.15
N GLY A 245 7.56 -17.51 8.41
CA GLY A 245 6.86 -18.68 9.00
C GLY A 245 7.07 -19.98 8.23
N GLY A 246 8.28 -20.22 7.69
CA GLY A 246 8.61 -21.42 6.90
C GLY A 246 8.27 -21.34 5.40
N TYR A 247 7.60 -20.29 4.95
CA TYR A 247 7.36 -20.06 3.51
C TYR A 247 8.60 -19.49 2.81
N PRO A 248 8.83 -19.81 1.53
CA PRO A 248 9.96 -19.26 0.78
C PRO A 248 9.84 -17.73 0.58
N HIS A 249 8.61 -17.22 0.47
CA HIS A 249 8.30 -15.81 0.21
C HIS A 249 7.15 -15.32 1.08
N PHE A 250 7.15 -14.03 1.42
CA PHE A 250 6.02 -13.38 2.11
C PHE A 250 4.73 -13.46 1.31
N MET A 251 4.78 -13.23 0.01
CA MET A 251 3.59 -13.30 -0.84
C MET A 251 2.88 -14.66 -0.74
N LEU A 252 3.62 -15.78 -0.76
CA LEU A 252 3.00 -17.09 -0.63
C LEU A 252 2.42 -17.32 0.77
N LYS A 253 3.11 -16.85 1.84
CA LYS A 253 2.58 -16.85 3.20
C LYS A 253 1.26 -16.09 3.25
N GLU A 254 1.23 -14.86 2.73
CA GLU A 254 0.07 -13.96 2.75
C GLU A 254 -1.11 -14.50 1.94
N ILE A 255 -0.85 -15.18 0.81
CA ILE A 255 -1.88 -15.92 0.07
C ILE A 255 -2.48 -17.04 0.95
N ASN A 256 -1.66 -17.76 1.72
CA ASN A 256 -2.12 -18.82 2.61
C ASN A 256 -2.77 -18.31 3.90
N GLU A 257 -2.52 -17.08 4.31
CA GLU A 257 -3.18 -16.44 5.46
C GLU A 257 -4.60 -15.94 5.16
N GLN A 258 -5.04 -15.91 3.90
CA GLN A 258 -6.36 -15.40 3.51
C GLN A 258 -7.53 -16.03 4.28
N PRO A 259 -7.59 -17.35 4.55
CA PRO A 259 -8.70 -17.93 5.34
C PRO A 259 -8.80 -17.33 6.75
N ALA A 260 -7.66 -17.16 7.43
CA ALA A 260 -7.61 -16.55 8.76
C ALA A 260 -7.98 -15.06 8.72
N ALA A 261 -7.48 -14.34 7.72
CA ALA A 261 -7.80 -12.92 7.51
C ALA A 261 -9.29 -12.69 7.23
N ILE A 262 -9.93 -13.53 6.42
CA ILE A 262 -11.39 -13.51 6.19
C ILE A 262 -12.14 -13.68 7.51
N THR A 263 -11.77 -14.70 8.29
CA THR A 263 -12.41 -14.97 9.58
C THR A 263 -12.27 -13.79 10.54
N ALA A 264 -11.06 -13.24 10.69
CA ALA A 264 -10.80 -12.08 11.56
C ALA A 264 -11.56 -10.83 11.12
N THR A 265 -11.79 -10.67 9.81
CA THR A 265 -12.48 -9.52 9.25
C THR A 265 -14.01 -9.64 9.34
N VAL A 266 -14.55 -10.81 8.97
CA VAL A 266 -16.00 -11.00 8.79
C VAL A 266 -16.69 -11.37 10.10
N SER A 267 -16.14 -12.36 10.85
CA SER A 267 -16.84 -12.93 12.01
C SER A 267 -17.22 -11.91 13.10
N PRO A 268 -16.36 -10.93 13.46
CA PRO A 268 -16.73 -9.92 14.47
C PRO A 268 -17.83 -8.96 14.01
N ARG A 269 -18.13 -8.92 12.70
CA ARG A 269 -19.13 -8.06 12.08
C ARG A 269 -20.41 -8.78 11.68
N VAL A 270 -20.65 -9.91 12.29
CA VAL A 270 -21.92 -10.65 12.12
C VAL A 270 -22.55 -10.87 13.49
N GLU A 271 -23.73 -10.32 13.67
CA GLU A 271 -24.51 -10.46 14.89
C GLU A 271 -25.87 -11.08 14.55
N ASN A 272 -26.23 -12.16 15.24
CA ASN A 272 -27.47 -12.91 14.97
C ASN A 272 -27.66 -13.27 13.48
N GLY A 273 -26.57 -13.56 12.75
CA GLY A 273 -26.56 -13.90 11.33
C GLY A 273 -26.79 -12.73 10.37
N LEU A 274 -26.80 -11.51 10.85
CA LEU A 274 -26.92 -10.27 10.06
C LEU A 274 -25.60 -9.49 10.11
N PRO A 275 -25.29 -8.72 9.05
CA PRO A 275 -24.09 -7.89 9.06
C PRO A 275 -24.25 -6.68 10.00
N ASP A 276 -23.23 -6.47 10.84
CA ASP A 276 -23.08 -5.32 11.72
C ASP A 276 -21.71 -4.67 11.47
N LEU A 277 -21.71 -3.45 10.98
CA LEU A 277 -20.47 -2.72 10.65
C LEU A 277 -19.67 -2.28 11.87
N ARG A 278 -20.26 -2.35 13.06
CA ARG A 278 -19.68 -1.84 14.32
C ARG A 278 -19.33 -0.35 14.28
N ILE A 279 -20.16 0.43 13.56
CA ILE A 279 -20.07 1.89 13.46
C ILE A 279 -21.42 2.47 13.90
N PRO A 280 -21.63 2.73 15.19
CA PRO A 280 -22.93 3.25 15.68
C PRO A 280 -23.37 4.56 15.02
N GLU A 281 -22.40 5.40 14.65
CA GLU A 281 -22.63 6.69 14.01
C GLU A 281 -23.19 6.57 12.58
N LEU A 282 -22.97 5.42 11.91
CA LEU A 282 -23.53 5.11 10.60
C LEU A 282 -24.86 4.34 10.74
N SER A 283 -25.86 5.01 11.28
CA SER A 283 -27.17 4.45 11.57
C SER A 283 -27.93 4.00 10.31
N ASP A 284 -28.97 3.17 10.51
CA ASP A 284 -29.87 2.75 9.42
C ASP A 284 -30.56 3.93 8.71
N GLU A 285 -30.84 5.00 9.42
CA GLU A 285 -31.41 6.22 8.84
C GLU A 285 -30.41 6.86 7.87
N LYS A 286 -29.14 6.99 8.28
CA LYS A 286 -28.08 7.49 7.40
C LYS A 286 -27.87 6.58 6.20
N LEU A 287 -27.82 5.25 6.40
CA LEU A 287 -27.69 4.28 5.31
C LEU A 287 -28.85 4.39 4.31
N ARG A 288 -30.08 4.57 4.78
CA ARG A 288 -31.26 4.79 3.91
C ARG A 288 -31.17 6.08 3.10
N GLY A 289 -30.56 7.12 3.67
CA GLY A 289 -30.42 8.44 3.05
C GLY A 289 -29.34 8.53 1.98
N ILE A 290 -28.45 7.54 1.84
CA ILE A 290 -27.35 7.60 0.85
C ILE A 290 -27.92 7.65 -0.57
N GLY A 291 -27.50 8.65 -1.35
CA GLY A 291 -27.89 8.85 -2.75
C GLY A 291 -26.97 8.06 -3.70
N THR A 292 -25.72 8.44 -3.80
CA THR A 292 -24.68 7.80 -4.63
C THR A 292 -23.49 7.42 -3.76
N ILE A 293 -22.80 6.35 -4.12
CA ILE A 293 -21.58 5.91 -3.45
C ILE A 293 -20.40 6.05 -4.41
N HIS A 294 -19.36 6.79 -4.00
CA HIS A 294 -18.12 6.95 -4.74
C HIS A 294 -17.02 6.11 -4.07
N LEU A 295 -16.56 5.04 -4.73
CA LEU A 295 -15.46 4.20 -4.25
C LEU A 295 -14.16 4.71 -4.86
N VAL A 296 -13.28 5.26 -4.04
CA VAL A 296 -12.07 5.94 -4.52
C VAL A 296 -10.83 5.26 -3.97
N ALA A 297 -9.93 4.84 -4.86
CA ALA A 297 -8.73 4.10 -4.49
C ALA A 297 -7.69 4.11 -5.61
N CYS A 298 -6.53 3.47 -5.35
CA CYS A 298 -5.46 3.23 -6.33
C CYS A 298 -5.21 1.72 -6.51
N GLY A 299 -4.86 1.30 -7.73
CA GLY A 299 -4.36 -0.05 -8.02
C GLY A 299 -5.30 -1.18 -7.56
N THR A 300 -4.75 -2.15 -6.85
CA THR A 300 -5.46 -3.31 -6.30
C THR A 300 -6.69 -2.92 -5.47
N ALA A 301 -6.60 -1.87 -4.65
CA ALA A 301 -7.71 -1.38 -3.84
C ALA A 301 -8.85 -0.82 -4.71
N MET A 302 -8.54 -0.19 -5.85
CA MET A 302 -9.54 0.25 -6.83
C MET A 302 -10.25 -0.95 -7.47
N HIS A 303 -9.54 -2.04 -7.78
CA HIS A 303 -10.15 -3.28 -8.27
C HIS A 303 -11.08 -3.92 -7.22
N ALA A 304 -10.75 -3.83 -5.91
CA ALA A 304 -11.69 -4.21 -4.85
C ALA A 304 -12.94 -3.32 -4.87
N GLY A 305 -12.76 -2.02 -5.08
CA GLY A 305 -13.86 -1.06 -5.28
C GLY A 305 -14.78 -1.44 -6.45
N MET A 306 -14.25 -1.97 -7.56
CA MET A 306 -15.06 -2.44 -8.71
C MET A 306 -15.95 -3.65 -8.34
N VAL A 307 -15.42 -4.57 -7.54
CA VAL A 307 -16.22 -5.67 -6.98
C VAL A 307 -17.28 -5.12 -6.04
N GLY A 308 -16.90 -4.19 -5.15
CA GLY A 308 -17.79 -3.50 -4.23
C GLY A 308 -18.92 -2.75 -4.93
N LYS A 309 -18.63 -1.99 -6.00
CA LYS A 309 -19.63 -1.35 -6.85
C LYS A 309 -20.67 -2.34 -7.33
N SER A 310 -20.20 -3.43 -7.95
CA SER A 310 -21.10 -4.46 -8.50
C SER A 310 -21.98 -5.09 -7.41
N ALA A 311 -21.42 -5.33 -6.21
CA ALA A 311 -22.17 -5.86 -5.07
C ALA A 311 -23.19 -4.85 -4.52
N ILE A 312 -22.83 -3.59 -4.36
CA ILE A 312 -23.72 -2.51 -3.87
C ILE A 312 -24.89 -2.33 -4.84
N GLU A 313 -24.62 -2.21 -6.14
CA GLU A 313 -25.67 -2.06 -7.15
C GLU A 313 -26.58 -3.26 -7.24
N ALA A 314 -26.03 -4.48 -7.15
CA ALA A 314 -26.82 -5.71 -7.20
C ALA A 314 -27.72 -5.88 -5.97
N LEU A 315 -27.21 -5.65 -4.77
CA LEU A 315 -27.88 -5.92 -3.50
C LEU A 315 -28.70 -4.74 -3.00
N ALA A 316 -28.11 -3.55 -2.91
CA ALA A 316 -28.71 -2.39 -2.27
C ALA A 316 -29.46 -1.48 -3.25
N ARG A 317 -29.27 -1.65 -4.57
CA ARG A 317 -29.86 -0.84 -5.63
C ARG A 317 -29.55 0.64 -5.50
N VAL A 318 -28.35 0.96 -5.02
CA VAL A 318 -27.79 2.31 -4.90
C VAL A 318 -26.78 2.51 -6.02
N PRO A 319 -26.84 3.61 -6.79
CA PRO A 319 -25.82 3.93 -7.78
C PRO A 319 -24.43 4.00 -7.11
N ALA A 320 -23.45 3.37 -7.73
CA ALA A 320 -22.09 3.40 -7.24
C ALA A 320 -21.10 3.68 -8.39
N GLU A 321 -20.10 4.47 -8.12
CA GLU A 321 -19.04 4.81 -9.06
C GLU A 321 -17.67 4.43 -8.48
N VAL A 322 -16.74 4.07 -9.36
CA VAL A 322 -15.36 3.75 -8.95
C VAL A 322 -14.43 4.72 -9.65
N ASP A 323 -13.57 5.36 -8.86
CA ASP A 323 -12.59 6.31 -9.37
C ASP A 323 -11.16 5.95 -8.95
N ILE A 324 -10.23 6.28 -9.82
CA ILE A 324 -8.80 6.32 -9.49
C ILE A 324 -8.55 7.59 -8.66
N ALA A 325 -7.93 7.47 -7.49
CA ALA A 325 -7.81 8.57 -6.57
C ALA A 325 -7.03 9.78 -7.13
N SER A 326 -5.98 9.54 -7.95
CA SER A 326 -5.23 10.60 -8.63
C SER A 326 -6.10 11.41 -9.58
N GLU A 327 -7.05 10.76 -10.30
CA GLU A 327 -7.96 11.43 -11.20
C GLU A 327 -9.11 12.12 -10.45
N PHE A 328 -9.65 11.46 -9.42
CA PHE A 328 -10.74 12.00 -8.61
C PHE A 328 -10.40 13.37 -8.01
N ARG A 329 -9.18 13.53 -7.49
CA ARG A 329 -8.75 14.78 -6.85
C ARG A 329 -8.66 15.99 -7.79
N TYR A 330 -8.43 15.77 -9.09
CA TYR A 330 -8.21 16.85 -10.05
C TYR A 330 -9.37 17.09 -11.04
N ARG A 331 -10.26 16.11 -11.24
CA ARG A 331 -11.37 16.23 -12.18
C ARG A 331 -12.56 17.06 -11.67
N ASP A 332 -12.49 17.61 -10.45
CA ASP A 332 -13.59 18.34 -9.80
C ASP A 332 -14.91 17.51 -9.74
N PRO A 333 -14.94 16.41 -8.97
CA PRO A 333 -16.06 15.47 -8.98
C PRO A 333 -17.37 16.12 -8.54
N ILE A 334 -18.47 15.71 -9.16
CA ILE A 334 -19.82 16.14 -8.74
C ILE A 334 -20.21 15.32 -7.51
N LEU A 335 -20.29 15.98 -6.37
CA LEU A 335 -20.62 15.38 -5.09
C LEU A 335 -21.83 16.09 -4.48
N ASN A 336 -22.81 15.32 -4.04
CA ASN A 336 -24.02 15.82 -3.35
C ASN A 336 -23.91 15.54 -1.86
N LYS A 337 -24.60 16.32 -1.03
CA LYS A 337 -24.54 16.21 0.44
C LYS A 337 -25.00 14.87 1.01
N ASN A 338 -25.83 14.14 0.27
CA ASN A 338 -26.32 12.81 0.62
C ASN A 338 -25.53 11.67 -0.06
N ASP A 339 -24.41 11.97 -0.73
CA ASP A 339 -23.51 10.94 -1.23
C ASP A 339 -22.61 10.41 -0.10
N LEU A 340 -22.01 9.26 -0.31
CA LEU A 340 -20.98 8.69 0.55
C LEU A 340 -19.74 8.43 -0.27
N VAL A 341 -18.60 8.95 0.16
CA VAL A 341 -17.29 8.57 -0.42
C VAL A 341 -16.68 7.45 0.40
N ILE A 342 -16.39 6.33 -0.24
CA ILE A 342 -15.68 5.19 0.36
C ILE A 342 -14.24 5.20 -0.13
N ILE A 343 -13.31 5.45 0.78
CA ILE A 343 -11.88 5.45 0.53
C ILE A 343 -11.30 4.08 0.88
N ILE A 344 -10.59 3.44 -0.04
CA ILE A 344 -10.04 2.11 0.17
C ILE A 344 -8.50 2.17 0.06
N SER A 345 -7.80 1.77 1.13
CA SER A 345 -6.34 1.73 1.16
C SER A 345 -5.84 0.67 2.13
N GLN A 346 -4.89 -0.17 1.71
CA GLN A 346 -4.27 -1.15 2.60
C GLN A 346 -3.46 -0.44 3.70
N SER A 347 -2.56 0.46 3.34
CA SER A 347 -1.68 1.17 4.28
C SER A 347 -2.37 2.31 5.03
N GLY A 348 -3.42 2.89 4.44
CA GLY A 348 -4.02 4.13 4.91
C GLY A 348 -3.12 5.37 4.81
N GLU A 349 -2.05 5.28 4.00
CA GLU A 349 -1.04 6.34 3.83
C GLU A 349 -0.83 6.73 2.34
N THR A 350 -1.66 6.24 1.43
CA THR A 350 -1.56 6.56 0.00
C THR A 350 -1.91 8.04 -0.23
N SER A 351 -0.97 8.80 -0.78
CA SER A 351 -1.07 10.26 -0.95
C SER A 351 -2.33 10.69 -1.70
N ASP A 352 -2.51 10.19 -2.93
CA ASP A 352 -3.70 10.51 -3.74
C ASP A 352 -5.01 10.17 -3.05
N THR A 353 -5.03 9.02 -2.36
CA THR A 353 -6.23 8.55 -1.67
C THR A 353 -6.56 9.43 -0.47
N LEU A 354 -5.55 9.90 0.27
CA LEU A 354 -5.72 10.86 1.37
C LEU A 354 -6.18 12.23 0.85
N ALA A 355 -5.64 12.67 -0.29
CA ALA A 355 -6.05 13.93 -0.92
C ALA A 355 -7.50 13.86 -1.41
N ALA A 356 -7.92 12.74 -2.00
CA ALA A 356 -9.32 12.50 -2.38
C ALA A 356 -10.27 12.54 -1.17
N LEU A 357 -9.87 11.98 -0.02
CA LEU A 357 -10.59 12.07 1.25
C LEU A 357 -10.76 13.53 1.69
N LYS A 358 -9.65 14.28 1.74
CA LYS A 358 -9.66 15.71 2.13
C LYS A 358 -10.58 16.53 1.22
N LEU A 359 -10.54 16.25 -0.10
CA LEU A 359 -11.44 16.90 -1.08
C LEU A 359 -12.91 16.60 -0.78
N ALA A 360 -13.31 15.35 -0.56
CA ALA A 360 -14.68 14.98 -0.23
C ALA A 360 -15.16 15.69 1.03
N LYS A 361 -14.35 15.70 2.09
CA LYS A 361 -14.66 16.40 3.35
C LYS A 361 -14.79 17.91 3.17
N SER A 362 -13.94 18.55 2.38
CA SER A 362 -14.03 19.98 2.08
C SER A 362 -15.34 20.37 1.36
N ARG A 363 -15.96 19.39 0.67
CA ARG A 363 -17.28 19.53 0.02
C ARG A 363 -18.45 19.19 0.96
N GLY A 364 -18.17 18.81 2.22
CA GLY A 364 -19.18 18.43 3.21
C GLY A 364 -19.83 17.06 2.93
N VAL A 365 -19.15 16.17 2.22
CA VAL A 365 -19.60 14.81 1.95
C VAL A 365 -18.94 13.84 2.93
N PRO A 366 -19.73 12.97 3.61
CA PRO A 366 -19.18 12.02 4.57
C PRO A 366 -18.27 11.00 3.91
N VAL A 367 -17.21 10.62 4.64
CA VAL A 367 -16.19 9.66 4.15
C VAL A 367 -16.12 8.45 5.06
N LEU A 368 -16.27 7.26 4.46
CA LEU A 368 -15.99 5.96 5.06
C LEU A 368 -14.62 5.45 4.58
N ALA A 369 -13.69 5.20 5.49
CA ALA A 369 -12.41 4.59 5.17
C ALA A 369 -12.45 3.07 5.38
N ILE A 370 -11.95 2.31 4.40
CA ILE A 370 -11.65 0.87 4.50
C ILE A 370 -10.14 0.73 4.49
N VAL A 371 -9.53 0.47 5.65
CA VAL A 371 -8.07 0.46 5.84
C VAL A 371 -7.63 -0.72 6.69
N ASN A 372 -6.38 -1.16 6.53
CA ASN A 372 -5.83 -2.25 7.33
C ASN A 372 -4.99 -1.75 8.51
N VAL A 373 -4.30 -0.62 8.36
CA VAL A 373 -3.41 -0.09 9.41
C VAL A 373 -4.20 0.80 10.35
N VAL A 374 -4.27 0.37 11.62
CA VAL A 374 -4.93 1.13 12.69
C VAL A 374 -4.17 2.43 12.94
N GLY A 375 -4.91 3.55 13.07
CA GLY A 375 -4.31 4.85 13.35
C GLY A 375 -3.58 5.49 12.16
N SER A 376 -3.74 4.96 10.94
CA SER A 376 -3.20 5.57 9.73
C SER A 376 -3.80 6.95 9.44
N SER A 377 -3.14 7.74 8.59
CA SER A 377 -3.58 9.10 8.25
C SER A 377 -4.99 9.14 7.68
N ILE A 378 -5.33 8.18 6.79
CA ILE A 378 -6.69 8.06 6.24
C ILE A 378 -7.69 7.69 7.34
N ALA A 379 -7.34 6.75 8.25
CA ALA A 379 -8.21 6.35 9.35
C ALA A 379 -8.54 7.52 10.30
N ARG A 380 -7.54 8.34 10.63
CA ARG A 380 -7.74 9.52 11.50
C ARG A 380 -8.56 10.64 10.84
N ALA A 381 -8.44 10.78 9.51
CA ALA A 381 -9.11 11.86 8.78
C ALA A 381 -10.54 11.53 8.37
N ALA A 382 -10.93 10.26 8.30
CA ALA A 382 -12.26 9.82 7.87
C ALA A 382 -13.34 10.06 8.95
N ASP A 383 -14.60 10.13 8.52
CA ASP A 383 -15.75 10.24 9.43
C ASP A 383 -16.16 8.87 9.99
N TYR A 384 -15.96 7.81 9.20
CA TYR A 384 -16.23 6.42 9.57
C TYR A 384 -15.06 5.53 9.16
N VAL A 385 -14.75 4.50 9.93
CA VAL A 385 -13.63 3.60 9.65
C VAL A 385 -14.05 2.14 9.77
N LEU A 386 -13.72 1.35 8.75
CA LEU A 386 -13.80 -0.11 8.75
C LEU A 386 -12.38 -0.68 8.59
N TYR A 387 -11.81 -1.19 9.67
CA TYR A 387 -10.54 -1.89 9.63
C TYR A 387 -10.69 -3.30 9.04
N THR A 388 -9.76 -3.72 8.18
CA THR A 388 -9.84 -5.03 7.51
C THR A 388 -9.23 -6.19 8.31
N TYR A 389 -8.43 -5.89 9.34
CA TYR A 389 -7.80 -6.89 10.22
C TYR A 389 -7.04 -8.01 9.49
N ALA A 390 -6.42 -7.71 8.35
CA ALA A 390 -5.59 -8.67 7.61
C ALA A 390 -4.26 -9.00 8.30
N GLY A 391 -3.91 -8.26 9.35
CA GLY A 391 -2.57 -8.27 9.92
C GLY A 391 -1.55 -7.61 8.99
N PRO A 392 -0.25 -7.67 9.29
CA PRO A 392 0.79 -7.08 8.47
C PRO A 392 0.87 -7.78 7.10
N GLU A 393 0.96 -7.00 6.03
CA GLU A 393 1.18 -7.45 4.66
C GLU A 393 2.48 -6.82 4.15
N ILE A 394 3.51 -7.67 3.96
CA ILE A 394 4.90 -7.28 3.72
C ILE A 394 5.26 -7.32 2.23
N ALA A 395 4.78 -8.34 1.50
CA ALA A 395 4.99 -8.43 0.05
C ALA A 395 4.45 -7.17 -0.62
N VAL A 396 5.21 -6.60 -1.56
CA VAL A 396 4.85 -5.35 -2.24
C VAL A 396 3.52 -5.50 -2.98
N ALA A 397 3.35 -6.57 -3.73
CA ALA A 397 2.10 -6.90 -4.40
C ALA A 397 1.06 -7.38 -3.37
N SER A 398 -0.05 -6.64 -3.25
CA SER A 398 -1.11 -6.94 -2.28
C SER A 398 -1.90 -8.21 -2.66
N THR A 399 -2.21 -9.05 -1.68
CA THR A 399 -2.97 -10.29 -1.84
C THR A 399 -4.06 -10.45 -0.80
N LYS A 400 -3.71 -10.70 0.47
CA LYS A 400 -4.70 -10.89 1.54
C LYS A 400 -5.48 -9.62 1.86
N ALA A 401 -4.85 -8.44 1.75
CA ALA A 401 -5.56 -7.18 1.95
C ALA A 401 -6.66 -6.96 0.90
N TYR A 402 -6.41 -7.29 -0.37
CA TYR A 402 -7.42 -7.26 -1.42
C TYR A 402 -8.61 -8.17 -1.09
N MET A 403 -8.33 -9.41 -0.66
CA MET A 403 -9.35 -10.36 -0.24
C MET A 403 -10.27 -9.78 0.84
N VAL A 404 -9.70 -9.24 1.91
CA VAL A 404 -10.51 -8.72 3.02
C VAL A 404 -11.16 -7.37 2.71
N GLN A 405 -10.60 -6.56 1.80
CA GLN A 405 -11.27 -5.37 1.27
C GLN A 405 -12.57 -5.76 0.56
N MET A 406 -12.56 -6.79 -0.28
CA MET A 406 -13.79 -7.33 -0.90
C MET A 406 -14.77 -7.82 0.18
N CYS A 407 -14.31 -8.55 1.20
CA CYS A 407 -15.18 -9.02 2.29
C CYS A 407 -15.88 -7.87 3.03
N VAL A 408 -15.15 -6.78 3.34
CA VAL A 408 -15.71 -5.59 3.99
C VAL A 408 -16.72 -4.89 3.08
N LEU A 409 -16.44 -4.81 1.78
CA LEU A 409 -17.37 -4.24 0.80
C LEU A 409 -18.65 -5.07 0.65
N TYR A 410 -18.56 -6.40 0.70
CA TYR A 410 -19.74 -7.28 0.76
C TYR A 410 -20.53 -7.08 2.06
N LEU A 411 -19.88 -7.01 3.22
CA LEU A 411 -20.55 -6.70 4.49
C LEU A 411 -21.29 -5.36 4.43
N PHE A 412 -20.62 -4.32 3.89
CA PHE A 412 -21.24 -3.01 3.71
C PHE A 412 -22.45 -3.07 2.76
N ALA A 413 -22.30 -3.74 1.61
CA ALA A 413 -23.38 -3.87 0.63
C ALA A 413 -24.59 -4.62 1.21
N LEU A 414 -24.37 -5.70 1.96
CA LEU A 414 -25.42 -6.48 2.63
C LEU A 414 -26.11 -5.63 3.73
N ARG A 415 -25.32 -4.91 4.54
CA ARG A 415 -25.88 -4.04 5.59
C ARG A 415 -26.71 -2.89 5.01
N LEU A 416 -26.20 -2.27 3.95
CA LEU A 416 -26.90 -1.22 3.21
C LEU A 416 -28.20 -1.73 2.60
N ALA A 417 -28.16 -2.90 1.96
CA ALA A 417 -29.32 -3.53 1.34
C ALA A 417 -30.42 -3.85 2.36
N TYR A 418 -30.02 -4.41 3.52
CA TYR A 418 -30.93 -4.69 4.62
C TYR A 418 -31.55 -3.42 5.21
N ALA A 419 -30.73 -2.41 5.51
CA ALA A 419 -31.20 -1.13 6.05
C ALA A 419 -32.20 -0.41 5.14
N ARG A 420 -32.03 -0.54 3.82
CA ARG A 420 -32.92 0.05 2.79
C ARG A 420 -34.16 -0.81 2.48
N GLY A 421 -34.24 -2.02 3.01
CA GLY A 421 -35.29 -2.97 2.65
C GLY A 421 -35.22 -3.48 1.21
N ALA A 422 -34.05 -3.35 0.56
CA ALA A 422 -33.81 -3.87 -0.80
C ALA A 422 -33.60 -5.40 -0.80
N GLN A 423 -33.21 -5.95 0.35
CA GLN A 423 -33.13 -7.40 0.59
C GLN A 423 -33.95 -7.77 1.81
N THR A 424 -34.56 -8.96 1.78
CA THR A 424 -35.24 -9.55 2.94
C THR A 424 -34.23 -9.96 4.00
N GLU A 425 -34.67 -10.03 5.25
CA GLU A 425 -33.84 -10.55 6.34
C GLU A 425 -33.33 -11.98 6.06
N ALA A 426 -34.20 -12.84 5.54
CA ALA A 426 -33.85 -14.23 5.21
C ALA A 426 -32.72 -14.32 4.17
N GLU A 427 -32.81 -13.51 3.10
CA GLU A 427 -31.78 -13.49 2.05
C GLU A 427 -30.49 -12.84 2.55
N THR A 428 -30.58 -11.77 3.36
CA THR A 428 -29.41 -11.16 4.00
C THR A 428 -28.69 -12.16 4.90
N ARG A 429 -29.43 -12.93 5.72
CA ARG A 429 -28.84 -14.00 6.56
C ARG A 429 -28.18 -15.10 5.72
N ARG A 430 -28.81 -15.52 4.64
CA ARG A 430 -28.26 -16.52 3.72
C ARG A 430 -26.93 -16.07 3.13
N LEU A 431 -26.88 -14.88 2.55
CA LEU A 431 -25.67 -14.33 1.94
C LEU A 431 -24.57 -14.03 2.98
N THR A 432 -24.96 -13.61 4.19
CA THR A 432 -24.00 -13.42 5.30
C THR A 432 -23.40 -14.75 5.73
N ALA A 433 -24.18 -15.82 5.79
CA ALA A 433 -23.68 -17.16 6.08
C ALA A 433 -22.73 -17.66 4.97
N GLU A 434 -23.06 -17.42 3.71
CA GLU A 434 -22.17 -17.72 2.59
C GLU A 434 -20.86 -16.90 2.65
N LEU A 435 -20.91 -15.64 3.03
CA LEU A 435 -19.70 -14.82 3.21
C LEU A 435 -18.82 -15.36 4.34
N LEU A 436 -19.39 -15.79 5.47
CA LEU A 436 -18.67 -16.48 6.55
C LEU A 436 -17.99 -17.77 6.07
N ARG A 437 -18.63 -18.50 5.13
CA ARG A 437 -18.09 -19.72 4.52
C ARG A 437 -16.90 -19.47 3.59
N ALA A 438 -16.66 -18.24 3.16
CA ALA A 438 -15.57 -17.92 2.22
C ALA A 438 -14.21 -18.45 2.69
N SER A 439 -13.92 -18.38 4.00
CA SER A 439 -12.67 -18.90 4.57
C SER A 439 -12.49 -20.40 4.32
N GLU A 440 -13.56 -21.18 4.32
CA GLU A 440 -13.51 -22.63 4.07
C GLU A 440 -13.47 -22.94 2.56
N VAL A 441 -14.22 -22.18 1.76
CA VAL A 441 -14.32 -22.37 0.31
C VAL A 441 -12.99 -22.20 -0.43
N ILE A 442 -12.10 -21.34 0.09
CA ILE A 442 -10.80 -21.09 -0.54
C ILE A 442 -9.71 -22.10 -0.13
N LYS A 443 -9.86 -22.81 1.00
CA LYS A 443 -8.83 -23.74 1.53
C LYS A 443 -8.42 -24.86 0.55
N PRO A 444 -9.32 -25.53 -0.18
CA PRO A 444 -8.93 -26.57 -1.13
C PRO A 444 -7.95 -26.08 -2.20
N ARG A 445 -8.08 -24.83 -2.66
CA ARG A 445 -7.19 -24.25 -3.66
C ARG A 445 -5.82 -23.87 -3.11
N LEU A 446 -5.75 -23.54 -1.85
CA LEU A 446 -4.49 -23.29 -1.15
C LEU A 446 -3.75 -24.60 -0.85
N ALA A 447 -4.51 -25.68 -0.55
CA ALA A 447 -3.94 -26.99 -0.26
C ALA A 447 -3.42 -27.72 -1.52
N ASP A 448 -4.08 -27.52 -2.68
CA ASP A 448 -3.71 -28.13 -3.97
C ASP A 448 -3.44 -27.07 -5.01
N CYS A 449 -2.19 -26.60 -5.05
CA CYS A 449 -1.71 -25.60 -6.01
C CYS A 449 -0.92 -26.21 -7.19
N GLU A 450 -0.72 -27.54 -7.26
CA GLU A 450 0.12 -28.18 -8.28
C GLU A 450 -0.43 -27.98 -9.70
N GLN A 451 -1.77 -28.00 -9.88
CA GLN A 451 -2.38 -27.67 -11.17
C GLN A 451 -1.99 -26.26 -11.62
N ILE A 452 -2.08 -25.28 -10.73
CA ILE A 452 -1.77 -23.88 -11.06
C ILE A 452 -0.27 -23.70 -11.36
N LYS A 453 0.59 -24.35 -10.58
CA LYS A 453 2.03 -24.37 -10.81
C LYS A 453 2.39 -24.99 -12.16
N TYR A 454 1.78 -26.13 -12.51
CA TYR A 454 1.94 -26.73 -13.84
C TYR A 454 1.51 -25.76 -14.94
N LEU A 455 0.35 -25.12 -14.80
CA LEU A 455 -0.14 -24.15 -15.79
C LEU A 455 0.81 -22.95 -15.92
N ALA A 456 1.31 -22.41 -14.83
CA ALA A 456 2.32 -21.33 -14.86
C ALA A 456 3.57 -21.76 -15.66
N SER A 457 4.03 -23.02 -15.51
CA SER A 457 5.17 -23.52 -16.28
C SER A 457 4.91 -23.58 -17.80
N ARG A 458 3.64 -23.75 -18.21
CA ARG A 458 3.27 -23.77 -19.64
C ARG A 458 3.30 -22.39 -20.30
N PHE A 459 3.23 -21.32 -19.49
CA PHE A 459 3.19 -19.93 -19.95
C PHE A 459 4.42 -19.13 -19.56
N VAL A 460 5.42 -19.72 -18.90
CA VAL A 460 6.60 -19.04 -18.34
C VAL A 460 7.37 -18.19 -19.34
N ASN A 461 7.43 -18.59 -20.61
CA ASN A 461 8.18 -17.89 -21.66
C ASN A 461 7.37 -16.82 -22.39
N THR A 462 6.10 -16.61 -22.03
CA THR A 462 5.29 -15.59 -22.69
C THR A 462 5.78 -14.17 -22.37
N GLN A 463 5.69 -13.27 -23.36
CA GLN A 463 6.02 -11.86 -23.19
C GLN A 463 4.77 -11.00 -23.00
N SER A 464 3.61 -11.47 -23.50
CA SER A 464 2.33 -10.81 -23.37
C SER A 464 1.23 -11.80 -23.07
N CYS A 465 0.18 -11.35 -22.39
CA CYS A 465 -0.96 -12.16 -21.98
C CYS A 465 -2.22 -11.30 -21.91
N PHE A 466 -3.37 -11.87 -22.24
CA PHE A 466 -4.66 -11.19 -22.13
C PHE A 466 -5.54 -11.87 -21.10
N PHE A 467 -6.23 -11.04 -20.31
CA PHE A 467 -7.27 -11.50 -19.40
C PHE A 467 -8.63 -11.04 -19.93
N ILE A 468 -9.62 -11.90 -19.94
CA ILE A 468 -10.97 -11.54 -20.37
C ILE A 468 -12.02 -12.09 -19.40
N GLY A 469 -13.06 -11.29 -19.13
CA GLY A 469 -14.17 -11.66 -18.27
C GLY A 469 -15.37 -10.75 -18.47
N ARG A 470 -16.50 -11.07 -17.81
CA ARG A 470 -17.71 -10.24 -17.82
C ARG A 470 -18.25 -10.08 -16.40
N GLY A 471 -18.81 -8.89 -16.09
CA GLY A 471 -19.31 -8.60 -14.74
C GLY A 471 -18.20 -8.69 -13.70
N PHE A 472 -18.40 -9.45 -12.62
CA PHE A 472 -17.36 -9.65 -11.60
C PHE A 472 -16.07 -10.26 -12.17
N ASP A 473 -16.18 -11.17 -13.13
CA ASP A 473 -15.01 -11.77 -13.77
C ASP A 473 -14.13 -10.74 -14.51
N TYR A 474 -14.72 -9.65 -15.03
CA TYR A 474 -13.93 -8.55 -15.60
C TYR A 474 -13.13 -7.80 -14.52
N SER A 475 -13.73 -7.51 -13.38
CA SER A 475 -13.02 -6.87 -12.26
C SER A 475 -11.86 -7.75 -11.78
N LEU A 476 -12.05 -9.06 -11.71
CA LEU A 476 -11.03 -10.04 -11.36
C LEU A 476 -9.95 -10.18 -12.46
N SER A 477 -10.33 -10.04 -13.73
CA SER A 477 -9.37 -10.01 -14.86
C SER A 477 -8.39 -8.85 -14.73
N LEU A 478 -8.85 -7.67 -14.33
CA LEU A 478 -7.99 -6.51 -14.08
C LEU A 478 -6.99 -6.78 -12.94
N GLU A 479 -7.46 -7.37 -11.83
CA GLU A 479 -6.59 -7.70 -10.71
C GLU A 479 -5.60 -8.82 -11.04
N GLY A 480 -6.04 -9.90 -11.70
CA GLY A 480 -5.16 -10.98 -12.14
C GLY A 480 -4.06 -10.50 -13.11
N SER A 481 -4.44 -9.63 -14.05
CA SER A 481 -3.50 -8.96 -14.96
C SER A 481 -2.51 -8.07 -14.20
N LEU A 482 -2.97 -7.28 -13.23
CA LEU A 482 -2.12 -6.42 -12.42
C LEU A 482 -1.10 -7.26 -11.62
N LYS A 483 -1.54 -8.31 -10.92
CA LYS A 483 -0.64 -9.21 -10.19
C LYS A 483 0.42 -9.82 -11.10
N LEU A 484 0.03 -10.29 -12.28
CA LEU A 484 0.97 -10.87 -13.24
C LEU A 484 2.03 -9.84 -13.68
N LYS A 485 1.61 -8.61 -14.04
CA LYS A 485 2.52 -7.51 -14.42
C LYS A 485 3.53 -7.18 -13.33
N GLU A 486 3.02 -6.97 -12.11
CA GLU A 486 3.81 -6.48 -10.98
C GLU A 486 5.00 -7.38 -10.65
N ILE A 487 4.78 -8.69 -10.61
CA ILE A 487 5.78 -9.62 -10.05
C ILE A 487 6.51 -10.46 -11.09
N SER A 488 5.93 -10.69 -12.28
CA SER A 488 6.56 -11.50 -13.34
C SER A 488 7.10 -10.68 -14.50
N TYR A 489 6.74 -9.39 -14.58
CA TYR A 489 7.09 -8.46 -15.67
C TYR A 489 6.57 -8.88 -17.04
N VAL A 490 5.59 -9.77 -17.09
CA VAL A 490 4.86 -10.11 -18.30
C VAL A 490 3.90 -8.97 -18.62
N HIS A 491 4.00 -8.40 -19.83
CA HIS A 491 3.01 -7.44 -20.27
C HIS A 491 1.64 -8.11 -20.33
N SER A 492 0.65 -7.61 -19.61
CA SER A 492 -0.69 -8.16 -19.66
C SER A 492 -1.75 -7.08 -19.60
N ASP A 493 -2.83 -7.30 -20.34
CA ASP A 493 -3.99 -6.43 -20.36
C ASP A 493 -5.26 -7.21 -20.04
N ALA A 494 -6.23 -6.53 -19.43
CA ALA A 494 -7.53 -7.11 -19.12
C ALA A 494 -8.64 -6.33 -19.80
N TYR A 495 -9.56 -7.05 -20.42
CA TYR A 495 -10.68 -6.49 -21.16
C TYR A 495 -12.02 -7.11 -20.72
N ALA A 496 -13.06 -6.29 -20.72
CA ALA A 496 -14.40 -6.84 -20.78
C ALA A 496 -14.51 -7.72 -22.04
N ALA A 497 -14.84 -9.00 -21.89
CA ALA A 497 -14.70 -9.99 -22.95
C ALA A 497 -15.43 -9.61 -24.27
N GLY A 498 -16.56 -8.89 -24.16
CA GLY A 498 -17.28 -8.37 -25.33
C GLY A 498 -16.57 -7.22 -26.04
N GLU A 499 -15.79 -6.41 -25.29
CA GLU A 499 -15.08 -5.24 -25.80
C GLU A 499 -13.85 -5.62 -26.64
N LEU A 500 -13.29 -6.81 -26.40
CA LEU A 500 -12.10 -7.26 -27.12
C LEU A 500 -12.23 -7.17 -28.65
N LYS A 501 -13.40 -7.44 -29.19
CA LYS A 501 -13.66 -7.39 -30.63
C LYS A 501 -13.71 -5.98 -31.24
N HIS A 502 -13.76 -4.94 -30.41
CA HIS A 502 -13.83 -3.55 -30.86
C HIS A 502 -12.45 -2.91 -31.08
N GLY A 503 -11.42 -3.73 -31.33
CA GLY A 503 -10.07 -3.30 -31.69
C GLY A 503 -8.99 -4.25 -31.22
N THR A 504 -8.91 -4.50 -29.92
CA THR A 504 -7.79 -5.20 -29.26
C THR A 504 -7.66 -6.68 -29.64
N ILE A 505 -8.68 -7.29 -30.21
CA ILE A 505 -8.61 -8.66 -30.77
C ILE A 505 -7.58 -8.77 -31.90
N SER A 506 -7.18 -7.66 -32.52
CA SER A 506 -6.11 -7.59 -33.53
C SER A 506 -4.74 -8.01 -32.98
N LEU A 507 -4.55 -7.95 -31.65
CA LEU A 507 -3.34 -8.37 -30.95
C LEU A 507 -3.30 -9.88 -30.69
N ILE A 508 -4.39 -10.59 -30.92
CA ILE A 508 -4.46 -12.05 -30.75
C ILE A 508 -3.77 -12.71 -31.94
N THR A 509 -2.63 -13.33 -31.68
CA THR A 509 -1.83 -14.09 -32.64
C THR A 509 -1.63 -15.52 -32.19
N ASP A 510 -1.05 -16.35 -33.05
CA ASP A 510 -0.82 -17.78 -32.73
C ASP A 510 0.01 -17.95 -31.45
N GLY A 511 -0.48 -18.78 -30.54
CA GLY A 511 0.15 -19.11 -29.28
C GLY A 511 0.06 -18.05 -28.16
N VAL A 512 -0.51 -16.85 -28.43
CA VAL A 512 -0.65 -15.84 -27.37
C VAL A 512 -1.60 -16.33 -26.26
N PRO A 513 -1.21 -16.21 -24.98
CA PRO A 513 -2.08 -16.63 -23.89
C PRO A 513 -3.28 -15.71 -23.70
N VAL A 514 -4.46 -16.32 -23.58
CA VAL A 514 -5.70 -15.67 -23.15
C VAL A 514 -6.23 -16.38 -21.92
N ILE A 515 -6.27 -15.68 -20.80
CA ILE A 515 -6.86 -16.16 -19.53
C ILE A 515 -8.30 -15.70 -19.50
N ALA A 516 -9.23 -16.65 -19.71
CA ALA A 516 -10.66 -16.39 -19.74
C ALA A 516 -11.29 -16.76 -18.38
N LEU A 517 -11.98 -15.80 -17.77
CA LEU A 517 -12.73 -15.99 -16.54
C LEU A 517 -14.22 -16.10 -16.88
N ALA A 518 -14.83 -17.27 -16.60
CA ALA A 518 -16.20 -17.59 -16.95
C ALA A 518 -16.89 -18.31 -15.77
N THR A 519 -17.04 -17.58 -14.65
CA THR A 519 -17.65 -18.11 -13.42
C THR A 519 -19.07 -17.60 -13.19
N GLN A 520 -19.46 -16.50 -13.84
CA GLN A 520 -20.76 -15.85 -13.67
C GLN A 520 -21.81 -16.52 -14.53
N LYS A 521 -22.74 -17.26 -13.93
CA LYS A 521 -23.77 -18.06 -14.62
C LYS A 521 -24.58 -17.27 -15.66
N LYS A 522 -24.98 -16.04 -15.30
CA LYS A 522 -25.81 -15.17 -16.18
C LYS A 522 -25.15 -14.82 -17.51
N VAL A 523 -23.83 -14.74 -17.56
CA VAL A 523 -23.05 -14.30 -18.74
C VAL A 523 -22.08 -15.37 -19.24
N TYR A 524 -22.18 -16.59 -18.70
CA TYR A 524 -21.30 -17.71 -18.99
C TYR A 524 -21.16 -17.98 -20.50
N GLU A 525 -22.26 -18.24 -21.19
CA GLU A 525 -22.27 -18.55 -22.62
C GLU A 525 -21.65 -17.43 -23.47
N LYS A 526 -21.84 -16.15 -23.06
CA LYS A 526 -21.26 -14.99 -23.75
C LYS A 526 -19.74 -14.95 -23.57
N THR A 527 -19.25 -15.26 -22.37
CA THR A 527 -17.81 -15.33 -22.10
C THR A 527 -17.17 -16.50 -22.84
N ILE A 528 -17.80 -17.67 -22.86
CA ILE A 528 -17.35 -18.85 -23.64
C ILE A 528 -17.29 -18.54 -25.14
N SER A 529 -18.29 -17.83 -25.68
CA SER A 529 -18.27 -17.40 -27.07
C SER A 529 -17.08 -16.48 -27.35
N ASN A 530 -16.77 -15.53 -26.46
CA ASN A 530 -15.61 -14.66 -26.63
C ASN A 530 -14.28 -15.43 -26.50
N ALA A 531 -14.17 -16.39 -25.60
CA ALA A 531 -13.01 -17.26 -25.51
C ALA A 531 -12.79 -18.06 -26.82
N LYS A 532 -13.87 -18.58 -27.40
CA LYS A 532 -13.82 -19.26 -28.69
C LYS A 532 -13.38 -18.34 -29.85
N GLU A 533 -13.81 -17.07 -29.82
CA GLU A 533 -13.37 -16.07 -30.81
C GLU A 533 -11.85 -15.82 -30.75
N THR A 534 -11.26 -15.80 -29.56
CA THR A 534 -9.78 -15.68 -29.41
C THR A 534 -9.09 -16.98 -29.83
N LYS A 535 -9.65 -18.13 -29.47
CA LYS A 535 -9.12 -19.44 -29.85
C LYS A 535 -9.07 -19.63 -31.37
N SER A 536 -10.11 -19.19 -32.10
CA SER A 536 -10.16 -19.26 -33.56
C SER A 536 -9.09 -18.41 -34.27
N ARG A 537 -8.40 -17.52 -33.55
CA ARG A 537 -7.29 -16.69 -34.01
C ARG A 537 -5.93 -17.18 -33.55
N GLY A 538 -5.86 -18.41 -33.01
CA GLY A 538 -4.63 -19.02 -32.57
C GLY A 538 -4.27 -18.80 -31.11
N ALA A 539 -5.11 -18.12 -30.32
CA ALA A 539 -4.84 -17.96 -28.89
C ALA A 539 -4.69 -19.29 -28.15
N LYS A 540 -3.82 -19.31 -27.14
CA LYS A 540 -3.72 -20.41 -26.18
C LYS A 540 -4.57 -20.07 -24.95
N VAL A 541 -5.76 -20.67 -24.87
CA VAL A 541 -6.77 -20.30 -23.89
C VAL A 541 -6.65 -21.13 -22.61
N LEU A 542 -6.48 -20.41 -21.46
CA LEU A 542 -6.63 -20.93 -20.11
C LEU A 542 -7.98 -20.44 -19.55
N LEU A 543 -8.90 -21.35 -19.30
CA LEU A 543 -10.24 -21.06 -18.83
C LEU A 543 -10.39 -21.37 -17.34
N PHE A 544 -10.84 -20.37 -16.56
CA PHE A 544 -11.31 -20.55 -15.19
C PHE A 544 -12.85 -20.58 -15.19
N THR A 545 -13.43 -21.63 -14.61
CA THR A 545 -14.88 -21.81 -14.60
C THR A 545 -15.33 -22.67 -13.40
N THR A 546 -16.63 -22.85 -13.20
CA THR A 546 -17.17 -23.67 -12.12
C THR A 546 -17.18 -25.16 -12.47
N LYS A 547 -17.25 -26.04 -11.48
CA LYS A 547 -17.25 -27.51 -11.68
C LYS A 547 -18.44 -28.00 -12.51
N ASP A 548 -19.58 -27.39 -12.33
CA ASP A 548 -20.85 -27.74 -12.99
C ASP A 548 -20.97 -27.16 -14.41
N ALA A 549 -20.09 -26.23 -14.78
CA ALA A 549 -20.11 -25.61 -16.10
C ALA A 549 -19.75 -26.58 -17.23
N VAL A 550 -20.57 -26.61 -18.27
CA VAL A 550 -20.28 -27.38 -19.49
C VAL A 550 -19.38 -26.59 -20.40
N VAL A 551 -18.13 -27.03 -20.56
CA VAL A 551 -17.16 -26.41 -21.46
C VAL A 551 -17.23 -27.10 -22.81
N PRO A 552 -17.63 -26.40 -23.89
CA PRO A 552 -17.65 -27.01 -25.23
C PRO A 552 -16.24 -27.37 -25.71
N ASP A 553 -16.14 -28.41 -26.52
CA ASP A 553 -14.86 -28.83 -27.10
C ASP A 553 -14.22 -27.74 -27.95
N GLY A 554 -12.90 -27.63 -27.86
CA GLY A 554 -12.11 -26.71 -28.65
C GLY A 554 -12.16 -25.22 -28.21
N VAL A 555 -12.79 -24.92 -27.06
CA VAL A 555 -12.82 -23.53 -26.51
C VAL A 555 -11.54 -23.19 -25.75
N ALA A 556 -10.99 -24.15 -25.01
CA ALA A 556 -9.84 -23.93 -24.16
C ALA A 556 -8.78 -25.03 -24.30
N ASP A 557 -7.50 -24.66 -24.14
CA ASP A 557 -6.40 -25.63 -24.04
C ASP A 557 -6.26 -26.18 -22.64
N TYR A 558 -6.59 -25.38 -21.64
CA TYR A 558 -6.54 -25.75 -20.23
C TYR A 558 -7.79 -25.23 -19.52
N VAL A 559 -8.28 -26.01 -18.57
CA VAL A 559 -9.45 -25.64 -17.76
C VAL A 559 -9.14 -25.82 -16.28
N VAL A 560 -9.36 -24.77 -15.50
CA VAL A 560 -9.35 -24.79 -14.03
C VAL A 560 -10.79 -24.71 -13.56
N ARG A 561 -11.23 -25.72 -12.79
CA ARG A 561 -12.60 -25.81 -12.28
C ARG A 561 -12.64 -25.42 -10.81
N LEU A 562 -13.47 -24.43 -10.49
CA LEU A 562 -13.74 -23.96 -9.12
C LEU A 562 -14.91 -24.73 -8.51
N ASP A 563 -14.89 -24.85 -7.18
CA ASP A 563 -15.99 -25.45 -6.44
C ASP A 563 -17.25 -24.58 -6.53
N ASP A 564 -18.42 -25.20 -6.33
CA ASP A 564 -19.68 -24.46 -6.34
C ASP A 564 -19.76 -23.48 -5.17
N TYR A 565 -20.11 -22.24 -5.50
CA TYR A 565 -20.22 -21.15 -4.55
C TYR A 565 -21.27 -20.15 -5.06
N ASP A 566 -21.74 -19.24 -4.19
CA ASP A 566 -22.69 -18.23 -4.60
C ASP A 566 -22.10 -17.32 -5.69
N ASP A 567 -22.82 -17.11 -6.80
CA ASP A 567 -22.36 -16.32 -7.96
C ASP A 567 -21.88 -14.91 -7.56
N LEU A 568 -22.57 -14.28 -6.58
CA LEU A 568 -22.23 -12.95 -6.08
C LEU A 568 -20.89 -12.96 -5.34
N LEU A 569 -20.56 -14.05 -4.63
CA LEU A 569 -19.37 -14.19 -3.78
C LEU A 569 -18.23 -14.96 -4.48
N MET A 570 -18.45 -15.45 -5.69
CA MET A 570 -17.46 -16.18 -6.50
C MET A 570 -16.12 -15.41 -6.65
N PRO A 571 -16.07 -14.07 -6.70
CA PRO A 571 -14.82 -13.32 -6.68
C PRO A 571 -13.84 -13.72 -5.57
N LEU A 572 -14.33 -14.04 -4.37
CA LEU A 572 -13.51 -14.45 -3.23
C LEU A 572 -12.80 -15.80 -3.46
N GLN A 573 -13.41 -16.71 -4.22
CA GLN A 573 -12.78 -17.97 -4.57
C GLN A 573 -11.86 -17.85 -5.78
N LEU A 574 -12.30 -17.12 -6.82
CA LEU A 574 -11.58 -17.01 -8.10
C LEU A 574 -10.25 -16.28 -7.99
N ILE A 575 -10.14 -15.30 -7.08
CA ILE A 575 -8.89 -14.54 -6.96
C ILE A 575 -7.70 -15.39 -6.50
N VAL A 576 -7.93 -16.41 -5.68
CA VAL A 576 -6.86 -17.27 -5.12
C VAL A 576 -6.03 -17.96 -6.20
N PRO A 577 -6.60 -18.70 -7.16
CA PRO A 577 -5.82 -19.31 -8.22
C PRO A 577 -5.18 -18.29 -9.17
N LEU A 578 -5.73 -17.07 -9.32
CA LEU A 578 -5.10 -16.00 -10.10
C LEU A 578 -3.84 -15.46 -9.39
N GLN A 579 -3.89 -15.25 -8.08
CA GLN A 579 -2.73 -14.87 -7.26
C GLN A 579 -1.63 -15.95 -7.31
N LEU A 580 -2.01 -17.22 -7.15
CA LEU A 580 -1.07 -18.35 -7.25
C LEU A 580 -0.46 -18.47 -8.64
N PHE A 581 -1.24 -18.24 -9.71
CA PHE A 581 -0.74 -18.25 -11.08
C PHE A 581 0.33 -17.18 -11.30
N ALA A 582 0.04 -15.94 -10.89
CA ALA A 582 1.01 -14.85 -10.97
C ALA A 582 2.28 -15.15 -10.14
N TYR A 583 2.11 -15.66 -8.92
CA TYR A 583 3.21 -16.06 -8.03
C TYR A 583 4.12 -17.11 -8.68
N TYR A 584 3.56 -18.22 -9.17
CA TYR A 584 4.37 -19.27 -9.79
C TYR A 584 5.00 -18.83 -11.11
N MET A 585 4.33 -18.00 -11.90
CA MET A 585 4.93 -17.37 -13.09
C MET A 585 6.19 -16.59 -12.72
N ALA A 586 6.12 -15.76 -11.67
CA ALA A 586 7.24 -14.96 -11.22
C ALA A 586 8.40 -15.82 -10.67
N VAL A 587 8.08 -16.80 -9.82
CA VAL A 587 9.09 -17.73 -9.27
C VAL A 587 9.82 -18.50 -10.37
N LEU A 588 9.08 -19.04 -11.34
CA LEU A 588 9.66 -19.79 -12.46
C LEU A 588 10.50 -18.92 -13.40
N ARG A 589 10.23 -17.62 -13.44
CA ARG A 589 11.04 -16.62 -14.17
C ARG A 589 12.24 -16.11 -13.37
N GLY A 590 12.42 -16.55 -12.13
CA GLY A 590 13.50 -16.09 -11.25
C GLY A 590 13.32 -14.65 -10.75
N CYS A 591 12.08 -14.15 -10.72
CA CYS A 591 11.77 -12.80 -10.24
C CYS A 591 11.67 -12.76 -8.70
N ASP A 592 12.01 -11.63 -8.10
CA ASP A 592 11.77 -11.37 -6.67
C ASP A 592 10.29 -11.03 -6.47
N VAL A 593 9.53 -11.97 -5.92
CA VAL A 593 8.06 -11.82 -5.76
C VAL A 593 7.68 -10.93 -4.58
N ASP A 594 8.55 -10.81 -3.58
CA ASP A 594 8.29 -10.00 -2.39
C ASP A 594 8.66 -8.52 -2.62
N LYS A 595 9.71 -8.27 -3.41
CA LYS A 595 10.25 -6.94 -3.71
C LYS A 595 10.47 -6.80 -5.23
N PRO A 596 9.39 -6.75 -6.03
CA PRO A 596 9.51 -6.60 -7.47
C PRO A 596 10.11 -5.24 -7.83
N ARG A 597 10.92 -5.22 -8.91
CA ARG A 597 11.58 -3.99 -9.36
C ARG A 597 10.58 -2.86 -9.63
N ASN A 598 11.00 -1.63 -9.37
CA ASN A 598 10.24 -0.40 -9.65
C ASN A 598 8.86 -0.33 -8.97
N LEU A 599 8.64 -1.07 -7.87
CA LEU A 599 7.40 -1.01 -7.08
C LEU A 599 7.71 -0.79 -5.61
N ALA A 600 6.82 -0.07 -4.95
CA ALA A 600 6.83 0.13 -3.50
C ALA A 600 5.49 -0.30 -2.90
N LYS A 601 5.49 -0.77 -1.64
CA LYS A 601 4.28 -1.28 -0.97
C LYS A 601 3.18 -0.22 -0.85
N SER A 602 3.55 1.04 -0.69
CA SER A 602 2.61 2.15 -0.57
C SER A 602 3.22 3.42 -1.17
N VAL A 603 2.45 4.17 -1.94
CA VAL A 603 2.87 5.42 -2.58
C VAL A 603 2.38 6.58 -1.72
N THR A 604 3.32 7.28 -1.04
CA THR A 604 3.02 8.40 -0.13
C THR A 604 3.52 9.74 -0.66
N VAL A 605 3.92 9.76 -1.90
CA VAL A 605 4.28 10.98 -2.64
C VAL A 605 3.45 11.02 -3.92
N GLU A 606 3.22 12.22 -4.42
CA GLU A 606 2.57 12.44 -5.70
C GLU A 606 3.57 12.37 -6.85
#